data_8b0ece0d3b4f9c325f7f59ee51d83d9e
#
_entry.id   8b0ece0d3b4f9c325f7f59ee51d83d9e
#
_cell.length_a   1.000
_cell.length_b   1.000
_cell.length_c   1.000
_cell.angle_alpha   90.00
_cell.angle_beta   90.00
_cell.angle_gamma   90.00
#
_symmetry.space_group_name_H-M   'P 1'
#
loop_
_entity.id
_entity.type
_entity.pdbx_description
1 polymer ?
#
loop_
_entity_poly.entity_id
_entity_poly.type
_entity_poly.pdbx_seq_one_letter_code
_entity_poly.pdbx_strand_id
1 'polypeptide(L)'
;MTLNFTEATAYRKLWMPSLFQEFLFKAAIIRPLVDYRTDNVKYIENPYASAATITQNSSIVGTYSVGTYTVTADTLTVTEEFVYSEHVYTFEKVASVADVRGSRMKDAMGQLAYAVDKYALNELCDKGTGTYTTPTGGFSQNNALTIAANLSSKLVGFAANYSSKYIVIEPSDLPGVMLAMFSSGFATADRALQNGFLNHWADFDWYVCGASTFVTATLGTTAYTNSGHRVAGVKGLATLLMPLGEMQWMEKEVTGKTGVELALVTYAALKVWAQKASLTIDITLA
;
A
#
# COMPACT_ATOMS: atom_id res chain seq x y z
N MET A 1 32.80 -28.50 33.43
CA MET A 1 31.67 -28.14 32.54
C MET A 1 32.14 -28.30 31.11
N THR A 2 31.89 -29.45 30.48
CA THR A 2 32.33 -29.75 29.13
C THR A 2 31.33 -29.09 28.18
N LEU A 3 31.77 -28.05 27.48
CA LEU A 3 30.97 -27.41 26.39
C LEU A 3 30.72 -28.46 25.33
N ASN A 4 29.42 -28.73 25.10
CA ASN A 4 29.02 -29.70 24.11
C ASN A 4 29.17 -29.07 22.70
N PHE A 5 30.14 -29.55 21.93
CA PHE A 5 30.49 -29.04 20.60
C PHE A 5 29.32 -29.05 19.61
N THR A 6 28.24 -29.79 19.89
CA THR A 6 27.02 -29.84 19.10
C THR A 6 26.26 -28.54 19.19
N GLU A 7 26.26 -27.83 20.33
CA GLU A 7 25.62 -26.53 20.52
C GLU A 7 26.36 -25.41 19.78
N ALA A 8 27.69 -25.43 19.83
CA ALA A 8 28.51 -24.46 19.09
C ALA A 8 28.32 -24.55 17.56
N THR A 9 27.98 -25.75 17.06
CA THR A 9 27.69 -25.94 15.63
C THR A 9 26.30 -25.42 15.26
N ALA A 10 25.32 -25.47 16.18
CA ALA A 10 23.99 -24.90 16.00
C ALA A 10 24.03 -23.35 15.92
N TYR A 11 24.85 -22.72 16.75
CA TYR A 11 25.03 -21.26 16.72
C TYR A 11 25.75 -20.77 15.46
N ARG A 12 26.65 -21.55 14.87
CA ARG A 12 27.30 -21.22 13.59
C ARG A 12 26.36 -21.30 12.39
N LYS A 13 25.30 -22.08 12.46
CA LYS A 13 24.29 -22.19 11.40
C LYS A 13 23.35 -21.00 11.33
N LEU A 14 23.30 -20.14 12.34
CA LEU A 14 22.49 -18.90 12.37
C LEU A 14 23.09 -17.76 11.52
N TRP A 15 24.28 -17.95 10.94
CA TRP A 15 24.91 -16.93 10.10
C TRP A 15 24.28 -16.72 8.73
N MET A 16 23.63 -17.73 8.17
CA MET A 16 23.05 -17.66 6.84
C MET A 16 21.69 -16.91 6.76
N PRO A 17 20.81 -16.93 7.75
CA PRO A 17 19.51 -16.27 7.67
C PRO A 17 19.57 -14.75 7.54
N SER A 18 20.58 -14.09 8.07
CA SER A 18 20.69 -12.63 8.04
C SER A 18 20.85 -12.06 6.62
N LEU A 19 21.47 -12.83 5.71
CA LEU A 19 21.65 -12.44 4.32
C LEU A 19 20.36 -12.53 3.50
N PHE A 20 19.46 -13.45 3.83
CA PHE A 20 18.18 -13.63 3.14
C PHE A 20 17.11 -12.65 3.59
N GLN A 21 17.19 -12.15 4.81
CA GLN A 21 16.22 -11.20 5.37
C GLN A 21 16.32 -9.79 4.74
N GLU A 22 17.51 -9.39 4.28
CA GLU A 22 17.69 -8.10 3.58
C GLU A 22 16.97 -8.03 2.21
N PHE A 23 16.66 -9.17 1.60
CA PHE A 23 16.02 -9.22 0.29
C PHE A 23 14.50 -9.03 0.34
N LEU A 24 13.85 -9.22 1.48
CA LEU A 24 12.41 -9.39 1.53
C LEU A 24 11.59 -8.09 1.49
N PHE A 25 12.11 -6.91 1.85
CA PHE A 25 11.23 -5.76 2.09
C PHE A 25 11.83 -4.39 1.74
N LYS A 26 12.17 -4.14 0.48
CA LYS A 26 12.59 -2.79 0.08
C LYS A 26 11.48 -1.86 -0.43
N ALA A 27 10.22 -2.29 -0.47
CA ALA A 27 9.22 -1.51 -1.18
C ALA A 27 7.90 -1.40 -0.43
N ALA A 28 7.64 -0.24 0.12
CA ALA A 28 6.29 0.20 0.37
C ALA A 28 5.64 0.55 -0.97
N ILE A 29 4.76 -0.33 -1.47
CA ILE A 29 4.07 -0.19 -2.74
C ILE A 29 3.10 0.99 -2.70
N ILE A 30 2.55 1.28 -1.54
CA ILE A 30 1.58 2.36 -1.37
C ILE A 30 2.16 3.75 -1.62
N ARG A 31 3.45 3.99 -1.30
CA ARG A 31 4.06 5.33 -1.38
C ARG A 31 3.99 6.01 -2.75
N PRO A 32 4.31 5.33 -3.87
CA PRO A 32 4.18 5.94 -5.19
C PRO A 32 2.74 6.10 -5.67
N LEU A 33 1.75 5.52 -4.99
CA LEU A 33 0.34 5.55 -5.38
C LEU A 33 -0.43 6.71 -4.76
N VAL A 34 -0.03 7.15 -3.56
CA VAL A 34 -0.74 8.13 -2.74
C VAL A 34 0.08 9.39 -2.48
N ASP A 35 -0.58 10.45 -2.02
CA ASP A 35 0.10 11.61 -1.43
C ASP A 35 0.59 11.21 -0.03
N TYR A 36 1.89 10.92 0.06
CA TYR A 36 2.52 10.47 1.30
C TYR A 36 2.96 11.65 2.16
N ARG A 37 2.50 11.72 3.41
CA ARG A 37 2.80 12.78 4.36
C ARG A 37 3.33 12.25 5.68
N THR A 38 4.34 12.94 6.21
CA THR A 38 5.00 12.63 7.49
C THR A 38 4.82 13.73 8.52
N ASP A 39 3.78 14.56 8.35
CA ASP A 39 3.51 15.68 9.25
C ASP A 39 3.20 15.16 10.65
N ASN A 40 3.82 15.75 11.68
CA ASN A 40 3.59 15.43 13.09
C ASN A 40 2.27 16.00 13.60
N VAL A 41 1.18 15.59 12.95
CA VAL A 41 -0.18 16.03 13.28
C VAL A 41 -1.09 14.82 13.46
N LYS A 42 -2.08 14.95 14.31
CA LYS A 42 -3.07 13.89 14.56
C LYS A 42 -4.14 13.84 13.46
N TYR A 43 -4.42 14.97 12.83
CA TYR A 43 -5.43 15.06 11.78
C TYR A 43 -5.03 16.09 10.72
N ILE A 44 -5.54 15.89 9.52
CA ILE A 44 -5.44 16.82 8.39
C ILE A 44 -6.85 17.12 7.90
N GLU A 45 -7.17 18.40 7.75
CA GLU A 45 -8.44 18.83 7.15
C GLU A 45 -8.21 19.28 5.71
N ASN A 46 -9.07 18.83 4.81
CA ASN A 46 -9.09 19.25 3.42
C ASN A 46 -10.41 19.96 3.12
N PRO A 47 -10.48 21.29 3.26
CA PRO A 47 -11.67 22.04 2.90
C PRO A 47 -11.85 22.06 1.39
N TYR A 48 -13.08 21.83 0.94
CA TYR A 48 -13.41 21.90 -0.47
C TYR A 48 -14.74 22.57 -0.72
N ALA A 49 -14.86 23.25 -1.85
CA ALA A 49 -16.09 23.88 -2.29
C ALA A 49 -16.92 22.93 -3.16
N SER A 50 -18.22 23.09 -3.14
CA SER A 50 -19.11 22.43 -4.08
C SER A 50 -18.70 22.77 -5.53
N ALA A 51 -18.96 21.83 -6.47
CA ALA A 51 -18.66 22.06 -7.87
C ALA A 51 -19.39 23.30 -8.41
N ALA A 52 -18.69 24.11 -9.19
CA ALA A 52 -19.29 25.27 -9.85
C ALA A 52 -20.30 24.79 -10.90
N THR A 53 -21.50 25.37 -10.86
CA THR A 53 -22.52 25.14 -11.88
C THR A 53 -22.44 26.24 -12.93
N ILE A 54 -22.24 25.85 -14.18
CA ILE A 54 -22.25 26.77 -15.31
C ILE A 54 -23.64 26.71 -15.97
N THR A 55 -24.30 27.84 -16.02
CA THR A 55 -25.55 27.97 -16.72
C THR A 55 -25.32 28.66 -18.07
N GLN A 56 -25.72 27.99 -19.15
CA GLN A 56 -25.71 28.58 -20.46
C GLN A 56 -27.01 29.39 -20.68
N ASN A 57 -26.89 30.70 -20.89
CA ASN A 57 -28.01 31.54 -21.21
C ASN A 57 -28.28 31.51 -22.72
N SER A 58 -29.52 31.41 -23.09
CA SER A 58 -29.98 31.45 -24.49
C SER A 58 -29.96 32.86 -25.12
N SER A 59 -29.68 33.88 -24.32
CA SER A 59 -29.61 35.29 -24.73
C SER A 59 -28.38 35.98 -24.20
N ILE A 60 -27.72 36.79 -25.05
CA ILE A 60 -26.50 37.56 -24.68
C ILE A 60 -26.77 38.63 -23.60
N VAL A 61 -28.05 39.01 -23.44
CA VAL A 61 -28.50 40.07 -22.50
C VAL A 61 -29.33 39.48 -21.37
N GLY A 62 -29.19 38.18 -21.08
CA GLY A 62 -29.95 37.50 -20.02
C GLY A 62 -29.47 37.89 -18.60
N THR A 63 -30.40 37.93 -17.67
CA THR A 63 -30.10 37.98 -16.25
C THR A 63 -29.47 36.66 -15.79
N TYR A 64 -28.36 36.72 -15.03
CA TYR A 64 -27.76 35.56 -14.43
C TYR A 64 -28.09 35.50 -12.93
N SER A 65 -28.29 34.30 -12.42
CA SER A 65 -28.42 34.09 -10.98
C SER A 65 -27.06 33.84 -10.36
N VAL A 66 -26.79 34.52 -9.27
CA VAL A 66 -25.59 34.28 -8.48
C VAL A 66 -25.80 33.03 -7.66
N GLY A 67 -25.06 31.96 -7.96
CA GLY A 67 -25.06 30.74 -7.16
C GLY A 67 -24.26 30.91 -5.87
N THR A 68 -24.72 30.28 -4.80
CA THR A 68 -23.96 30.14 -3.58
C THR A 68 -23.15 28.85 -3.60
N TYR A 69 -21.92 28.87 -3.16
CA TYR A 69 -21.12 27.66 -2.97
C TYR A 69 -21.08 27.29 -1.49
N THR A 70 -21.03 26.00 -1.22
CA THR A 70 -20.87 25.47 0.13
C THR A 70 -19.44 24.96 0.30
N VAL A 71 -18.78 25.34 1.38
CA VAL A 71 -17.47 24.79 1.76
C VAL A 71 -17.71 23.67 2.77
N THR A 72 -17.20 22.50 2.48
CA THR A 72 -17.22 21.32 3.36
C THR A 72 -15.80 20.96 3.70
N ALA A 73 -15.53 20.59 4.95
CA ALA A 73 -14.24 20.04 5.36
C ALA A 73 -14.33 18.52 5.42
N ASP A 74 -13.39 17.83 4.80
CA ASP A 74 -13.18 16.39 4.95
C ASP A 74 -11.90 16.16 5.76
N THR A 75 -11.94 15.28 6.77
CA THR A 75 -10.87 15.13 7.76
C THR A 75 -10.25 13.75 7.69
N LEU A 76 -8.94 13.67 7.67
CA LEU A 76 -8.13 12.48 7.88
C LEU A 76 -7.63 12.49 9.33
N THR A 77 -7.99 11.48 10.11
CA THR A 77 -7.52 11.30 11.50
C THR A 77 -6.72 10.02 11.61
N VAL A 78 -5.58 10.08 12.30
CA VAL A 78 -4.76 8.89 12.56
C VAL A 78 -5.46 8.01 13.59
N THR A 79 -5.76 6.77 13.19
CA THR A 79 -6.48 5.78 14.00
C THR A 79 -5.72 4.48 14.19
N GLU A 80 -4.81 4.14 13.28
CA GLU A 80 -4.14 2.85 13.29
C GLU A 80 -2.73 2.95 13.86
N GLU A 81 -2.42 2.04 14.76
CA GLU A 81 -1.10 1.85 15.37
C GLU A 81 -0.57 0.46 15.01
N PHE A 82 0.62 0.40 14.49
CA PHE A 82 1.31 -0.84 14.17
C PHE A 82 2.50 -1.01 15.10
N VAL A 83 2.53 -2.10 15.86
CA VAL A 83 3.55 -2.37 16.87
C VAL A 83 4.18 -3.73 16.59
N TYR A 84 5.48 -3.75 16.58
CA TYR A 84 6.26 -4.97 16.73
C TYR A 84 7.01 -4.89 18.05
N SER A 85 6.94 -5.94 18.88
CA SER A 85 7.71 -6.04 20.10
C SER A 85 8.33 -7.42 20.25
N GLU A 86 9.59 -7.47 20.67
CA GLU A 86 10.31 -8.72 20.91
C GLU A 86 11.21 -8.56 22.13
N HIS A 87 11.31 -9.61 22.94
CA HIS A 87 12.25 -9.68 24.07
C HIS A 87 13.52 -10.42 23.63
N VAL A 88 14.66 -9.72 23.71
CA VAL A 88 15.98 -10.29 23.40
C VAL A 88 16.73 -10.55 24.71
N TYR A 89 17.02 -11.81 24.99
CA TYR A 89 17.74 -12.19 26.18
C TYR A 89 19.22 -11.81 26.10
N THR A 90 19.80 -11.40 27.24
CA THR A 90 21.24 -11.03 27.32
C THR A 90 22.13 -12.18 26.88
N PHE A 91 21.74 -13.42 27.15
CA PHE A 91 22.53 -14.59 26.77
C PHE A 91 22.58 -14.76 25.23
N GLU A 92 21.51 -14.50 24.52
CA GLU A 92 21.47 -14.54 23.05
C GLU A 92 22.38 -13.48 22.44
N LYS A 93 22.47 -12.30 23.06
CA LYS A 93 23.37 -11.23 22.65
C LYS A 93 24.82 -11.59 22.79
N VAL A 94 25.20 -12.32 23.87
CA VAL A 94 26.60 -12.73 24.16
C VAL A 94 26.97 -13.99 23.39
N ALA A 95 26.07 -14.92 23.19
CA ALA A 95 26.33 -16.21 22.55
C ALA A 95 26.36 -16.12 21.00
N SER A 96 25.80 -15.07 20.42
CA SER A 96 25.74 -14.91 18.96
C SER A 96 26.93 -14.09 18.46
N VAL A 97 27.68 -14.66 17.52
CA VAL A 97 28.78 -13.97 16.82
C VAL A 97 28.24 -12.98 15.79
N ALA A 98 26.96 -13.09 15.41
CA ALA A 98 26.27 -12.22 14.47
C ALA A 98 25.44 -11.17 15.21
N ASP A 99 25.25 -10.00 14.59
CA ASP A 99 24.34 -8.97 15.10
C ASP A 99 22.88 -9.41 14.91
N VAL A 100 22.42 -10.27 15.81
CA VAL A 100 21.03 -10.75 15.82
C VAL A 100 20.05 -9.60 15.98
N ARG A 101 20.42 -8.58 16.77
CA ARG A 101 19.59 -7.41 17.01
C ARG A 101 19.36 -6.60 15.72
N GLY A 102 20.43 -6.31 14.98
CA GLY A 102 20.34 -5.58 13.72
C GLY A 102 19.54 -6.33 12.65
N SER A 103 19.72 -7.65 12.59
CA SER A 103 18.96 -8.51 11.68
C SER A 103 17.47 -8.55 12.02
N ARG A 104 17.12 -8.71 13.31
CA ARG A 104 15.72 -8.69 13.79
C ARG A 104 15.04 -7.34 13.56
N MET A 105 15.79 -6.25 13.79
CA MET A 105 15.27 -4.91 13.53
C MET A 105 14.92 -4.69 12.06
N LYS A 106 15.79 -5.13 11.14
CA LYS A 106 15.53 -5.01 9.69
C LYS A 106 14.31 -5.84 9.27
N ASP A 107 14.18 -7.06 9.79
CA ASP A 107 13.02 -7.91 9.52
C ASP A 107 11.72 -7.27 10.04
N ALA A 108 11.74 -6.77 11.28
CA ALA A 108 10.61 -6.08 11.88
C ALA A 108 10.18 -4.83 11.08
N MET A 109 11.14 -4.04 10.61
CA MET A 109 10.85 -2.88 9.74
C MET A 109 10.17 -3.31 8.43
N GLY A 110 10.64 -4.40 7.83
CA GLY A 110 10.02 -4.97 6.63
C GLY A 110 8.59 -5.46 6.87
N GLN A 111 8.35 -6.17 7.97
CA GLN A 111 7.03 -6.66 8.34
C GLN A 111 6.05 -5.52 8.64
N LEU A 112 6.50 -4.46 9.31
CA LEU A 112 5.68 -3.27 9.56
C LEU A 112 5.35 -2.52 8.26
N ALA A 113 6.32 -2.36 7.36
CA ALA A 113 6.07 -1.74 6.06
C ALA A 113 5.02 -2.55 5.26
N TYR A 114 5.13 -3.88 5.27
CA TYR A 114 4.13 -4.75 4.64
C TYR A 114 2.75 -4.64 5.30
N ALA A 115 2.69 -4.53 6.63
CA ALA A 115 1.43 -4.36 7.35
C ALA A 115 0.75 -3.02 7.00
N VAL A 116 1.53 -1.94 6.87
CA VAL A 116 1.02 -0.63 6.41
C VAL A 116 0.53 -0.69 4.97
N ASP A 117 1.29 -1.34 4.06
CA ASP A 117 0.86 -1.54 2.66
C ASP A 117 -0.45 -2.34 2.58
N LYS A 118 -0.54 -3.41 3.36
CA LYS A 118 -1.73 -4.26 3.45
C LYS A 118 -2.96 -3.46 3.93
N TYR A 119 -2.80 -2.70 5.01
CA TYR A 119 -3.84 -1.81 5.52
C TYR A 119 -4.27 -0.79 4.44
N ALA A 120 -3.30 -0.06 3.89
CA ALA A 120 -3.58 1.04 2.98
C ALA A 120 -4.22 0.58 1.66
N LEU A 121 -3.81 -0.56 1.11
CA LEU A 121 -4.41 -1.12 -0.12
C LEU A 121 -5.85 -1.60 0.12
N ASN A 122 -6.15 -2.18 1.29
CA ASN A 122 -7.51 -2.56 1.64
C ASN A 122 -8.39 -1.32 1.87
N GLU A 123 -7.87 -0.25 2.50
CA GLU A 123 -8.58 1.02 2.62
C GLU A 123 -8.87 1.66 1.26
N LEU A 124 -7.94 1.58 0.29
CA LEU A 124 -8.20 2.06 -1.07
C LEU A 124 -9.35 1.31 -1.75
N CYS A 125 -9.43 -0.02 -1.59
CA CYS A 125 -10.57 -0.79 -2.09
C CYS A 125 -11.87 -0.37 -1.44
N ASP A 126 -11.89 -0.28 -0.11
CA ASP A 126 -13.10 -0.09 0.69
C ASP A 126 -13.68 1.34 0.58
N LYS A 127 -12.81 2.35 0.47
CA LYS A 127 -13.19 3.77 0.40
C LYS A 127 -13.26 4.32 -1.03
N GLY A 128 -12.76 3.58 -2.02
CA GLY A 128 -13.01 3.87 -3.43
C GLY A 128 -14.49 3.70 -3.74
N THR A 129 -15.08 4.64 -4.46
CA THR A 129 -16.49 4.53 -4.89
C THR A 129 -16.64 4.05 -6.33
N GLY A 130 -15.54 4.00 -7.09
CA GLY A 130 -15.50 3.34 -8.39
C GLY A 130 -15.54 1.82 -8.22
N THR A 131 -16.33 1.13 -9.04
CA THR A 131 -16.41 -0.33 -9.03
C THR A 131 -16.23 -0.90 -10.43
N TYR A 132 -15.56 -2.05 -10.52
CA TYR A 132 -15.41 -2.79 -11.75
C TYR A 132 -15.34 -4.29 -11.46
N THR A 133 -16.13 -5.08 -12.17
CA THR A 133 -16.06 -6.55 -12.10
C THR A 133 -15.35 -7.06 -13.35
N THR A 134 -14.33 -7.91 -13.16
CA THR A 134 -13.58 -8.47 -14.29
C THR A 134 -14.43 -9.49 -15.07
N PRO A 135 -14.09 -9.75 -16.33
CA PRO A 135 -14.60 -10.95 -17.01
C PRO A 135 -14.18 -12.22 -16.26
N THR A 136 -14.93 -13.32 -16.50
CA THR A 136 -14.59 -14.64 -15.95
C THR A 136 -13.15 -15.02 -16.26
N GLY A 137 -12.42 -15.44 -15.22
CA GLY A 137 -10.98 -15.74 -15.30
C GLY A 137 -10.07 -14.57 -14.98
N GLY A 138 -10.60 -13.46 -14.49
CA GLY A 138 -9.82 -12.33 -13.91
C GLY A 138 -8.75 -11.78 -14.86
N PHE A 139 -7.57 -11.50 -14.33
CA PHE A 139 -6.41 -11.00 -15.07
C PHE A 139 -5.68 -12.09 -15.88
N SER A 140 -6.42 -12.79 -16.74
CA SER A 140 -5.83 -13.75 -17.69
C SER A 140 -5.17 -13.06 -18.87
N GLN A 141 -4.40 -13.80 -19.67
CA GLN A 141 -3.77 -13.33 -20.91
C GLN A 141 -4.77 -12.63 -21.86
N ASN A 142 -5.98 -13.17 -21.99
CA ASN A 142 -6.98 -12.67 -22.91
C ASN A 142 -7.75 -11.46 -22.33
N ASN A 143 -7.83 -11.31 -21.02
CA ASN A 143 -8.66 -10.33 -20.36
C ASN A 143 -7.89 -9.08 -19.93
N ALA A 144 -6.59 -9.20 -19.62
CA ALA A 144 -5.81 -8.12 -18.98
C ALA A 144 -5.86 -6.79 -19.78
N LEU A 145 -5.74 -6.86 -21.11
CA LEU A 145 -5.84 -5.67 -21.97
C LEU A 145 -7.25 -5.08 -21.96
N THR A 146 -8.29 -5.91 -22.02
CA THR A 146 -9.69 -5.49 -21.97
C THR A 146 -10.02 -4.85 -20.63
N ILE A 147 -9.51 -5.41 -19.52
CA ILE A 147 -9.66 -4.84 -18.17
C ILE A 147 -9.02 -3.45 -18.13
N ALA A 148 -7.76 -3.31 -18.58
CA ALA A 148 -7.07 -2.03 -18.62
C ALA A 148 -7.81 -0.99 -19.47
N ALA A 149 -8.30 -1.36 -20.66
CA ALA A 149 -9.07 -0.47 -21.53
C ALA A 149 -10.37 0.01 -20.87
N ASN A 150 -11.11 -0.89 -20.21
CA ASN A 150 -12.35 -0.54 -19.50
C ASN A 150 -12.07 0.36 -18.28
N LEU A 151 -11.01 0.08 -17.51
CA LEU A 151 -10.61 0.93 -16.38
C LEU A 151 -10.16 2.31 -16.88
N SER A 152 -9.37 2.37 -17.97
CA SER A 152 -8.98 3.66 -18.56
C SER A 152 -10.19 4.46 -18.97
N SER A 153 -11.17 3.84 -19.65
CA SER A 153 -12.43 4.48 -20.04
C SER A 153 -13.21 5.06 -18.85
N LYS A 154 -13.26 4.36 -17.73
CA LYS A 154 -13.90 4.85 -16.49
C LYS A 154 -13.17 6.05 -15.88
N LEU A 155 -11.85 6.07 -15.97
CA LEU A 155 -11.02 7.13 -15.39
C LEU A 155 -10.87 8.36 -16.29
N VAL A 156 -11.00 8.23 -17.62
CA VAL A 156 -10.82 9.33 -18.59
C VAL A 156 -11.84 10.44 -18.40
N GLY A 157 -13.11 10.11 -18.08
CA GLY A 157 -14.17 11.11 -17.92
C GLY A 157 -13.90 12.15 -16.83
N PHE A 158 -13.03 11.82 -15.84
CA PHE A 158 -12.69 12.69 -14.73
C PHE A 158 -11.20 13.04 -14.71
N ALA A 159 -10.38 12.32 -15.46
CA ALA A 159 -8.92 12.33 -15.35
C ALA A 159 -8.23 12.94 -16.58
N ALA A 160 -8.92 13.71 -17.40
CA ALA A 160 -8.30 14.38 -18.55
C ALA A 160 -7.04 15.21 -18.20
N ASN A 161 -6.92 15.59 -16.93
CA ASN A 161 -5.78 16.36 -16.41
C ASN A 161 -4.83 15.53 -15.53
N TYR A 162 -5.05 14.24 -15.35
CA TYR A 162 -4.22 13.37 -14.51
C TYR A 162 -3.40 12.43 -15.38
N SER A 163 -2.09 12.56 -15.32
CA SER A 163 -1.16 11.85 -16.20
C SER A 163 -0.73 10.47 -15.72
N SER A 164 -1.03 10.08 -14.48
CA SER A 164 -0.51 8.86 -13.88
C SER A 164 -1.62 8.03 -13.25
N LYS A 165 -1.91 6.90 -13.87
CA LYS A 165 -2.87 5.90 -13.38
C LYS A 165 -2.12 4.66 -12.91
N TYR A 166 -2.68 3.92 -11.96
CA TYR A 166 -2.08 2.69 -11.45
C TYR A 166 -3.08 1.55 -11.38
N ILE A 167 -2.57 0.34 -11.46
CA ILE A 167 -3.27 -0.91 -11.13
C ILE A 167 -2.37 -1.70 -10.18
N VAL A 168 -2.93 -2.20 -9.09
CA VAL A 168 -2.26 -3.11 -8.15
C VAL A 168 -2.89 -4.48 -8.26
N ILE A 169 -2.05 -5.49 -8.51
CA ILE A 169 -2.42 -6.89 -8.65
C ILE A 169 -1.67 -7.75 -7.63
N GLU A 170 -2.14 -8.95 -7.37
CA GLU A 170 -1.43 -9.95 -6.59
C GLU A 170 -0.54 -10.84 -7.47
N PRO A 171 0.43 -11.57 -6.87
CA PRO A 171 1.30 -12.49 -7.62
C PRO A 171 0.56 -13.57 -8.41
N SER A 172 -0.65 -13.93 -7.98
CA SER A 172 -1.52 -14.89 -8.70
C SER A 172 -1.94 -14.41 -10.08
N ASP A 173 -2.08 -13.08 -10.26
CA ASP A 173 -2.53 -12.46 -11.51
C ASP A 173 -1.36 -12.19 -12.48
N LEU A 174 -0.14 -12.13 -11.92
CA LEU A 174 1.08 -11.75 -12.65
C LEU A 174 1.32 -12.56 -13.93
N PRO A 175 1.21 -13.90 -13.94
CA PRO A 175 1.46 -14.67 -15.15
C PRO A 175 0.53 -14.28 -16.32
N GLY A 176 -0.75 -14.07 -16.04
CA GLY A 176 -1.73 -13.66 -17.05
C GLY A 176 -1.43 -12.27 -17.63
N VAL A 177 -1.09 -11.31 -16.78
CA VAL A 177 -0.73 -9.95 -17.19
C VAL A 177 0.57 -9.95 -18.02
N MET A 178 1.59 -10.68 -17.58
CA MET A 178 2.84 -10.80 -18.33
C MET A 178 2.62 -11.41 -19.72
N LEU A 179 1.86 -12.51 -19.82
CA LEU A 179 1.54 -13.13 -21.10
C LEU A 179 0.75 -12.18 -22.02
N ALA A 180 -0.16 -11.36 -21.46
CA ALA A 180 -0.88 -10.34 -22.21
C ALA A 180 0.06 -9.24 -22.74
N MET A 181 1.01 -8.78 -21.93
CA MET A 181 2.04 -7.82 -22.34
C MET A 181 2.89 -8.39 -23.49
N PHE A 182 3.35 -9.63 -23.38
CA PHE A 182 4.12 -10.29 -24.43
C PHE A 182 3.34 -10.44 -25.74
N SER A 183 2.09 -10.88 -25.65
CA SER A 183 1.25 -11.09 -26.84
C SER A 183 0.93 -9.79 -27.58
N SER A 184 0.93 -8.65 -26.87
CA SER A 184 0.75 -7.32 -27.46
C SER A 184 2.04 -6.72 -28.04
N GLY A 185 3.14 -7.49 -28.13
CA GLY A 185 4.40 -7.03 -28.69
C GLY A 185 5.24 -6.14 -27.77
N PHE A 186 4.88 -6.08 -26.48
CA PHE A 186 5.60 -5.29 -25.49
C PHE A 186 6.82 -6.04 -24.98
N ALA A 187 7.96 -5.87 -25.61
CA ALA A 187 9.20 -6.62 -25.40
C ALA A 187 10.01 -6.21 -24.15
N THR A 188 9.37 -5.77 -23.06
CA THR A 188 10.10 -5.34 -21.86
C THR A 188 10.09 -6.38 -20.74
N ALA A 189 10.33 -7.64 -21.09
CA ALA A 189 10.51 -8.71 -20.09
C ALA A 189 11.79 -8.58 -19.24
N ASP A 190 12.69 -7.68 -19.59
CA ASP A 190 14.04 -7.61 -18.99
C ASP A 190 14.17 -6.73 -17.75
N ARG A 191 13.13 -6.00 -17.37
CA ARG A 191 13.15 -5.26 -16.10
C ARG A 191 12.44 -6.08 -15.05
N ALA A 192 13.25 -6.82 -14.30
CA ALA A 192 12.80 -7.48 -13.08
C ALA A 192 11.99 -6.52 -12.20
N LEU A 193 10.91 -7.02 -11.62
CA LEU A 193 10.12 -6.37 -10.57
C LEU A 193 11.03 -5.65 -9.56
N GLN A 194 11.14 -4.35 -9.69
CA GLN A 194 11.81 -3.51 -8.70
C GLN A 194 10.74 -2.84 -7.85
N ASN A 195 10.76 -3.10 -6.55
CA ASN A 195 9.84 -2.48 -5.59
C ASN A 195 8.35 -2.71 -5.93
N GLY A 196 8.00 -3.89 -6.44
CA GLY A 196 6.63 -4.20 -6.82
C GLY A 196 6.15 -3.54 -8.12
N PHE A 197 6.93 -2.62 -8.71
CA PHE A 197 6.60 -2.02 -10.01
C PHE A 197 6.92 -2.99 -11.14
N LEU A 198 5.91 -3.36 -11.93
CA LEU A 198 6.10 -4.25 -13.07
C LEU A 198 6.47 -3.48 -14.34
N ASN A 199 5.62 -2.57 -14.79
CA ASN A 199 5.85 -1.74 -15.98
C ASN A 199 4.72 -0.70 -16.15
N HIS A 200 4.93 0.23 -17.11
CA HIS A 200 3.88 1.06 -17.66
C HIS A 200 3.32 0.41 -18.93
N TRP A 201 2.05 0.00 -18.92
CA TRP A 201 1.39 -0.65 -20.03
C TRP A 201 -0.11 -0.33 -20.06
N ALA A 202 -0.65 -0.15 -21.26
CA ALA A 202 -2.06 0.16 -21.50
C ALA A 202 -2.58 1.33 -20.62
N ASP A 203 -1.81 2.44 -20.57
CA ASP A 203 -2.13 3.67 -19.83
C ASP A 203 -2.02 3.57 -18.30
N PHE A 204 -1.51 2.47 -17.76
CA PHE A 204 -1.35 2.25 -16.33
C PHE A 204 0.07 1.88 -15.95
N ASP A 205 0.44 2.30 -14.74
CA ASP A 205 1.57 1.78 -14.01
C ASP A 205 1.12 0.57 -13.22
N TRP A 206 1.68 -0.59 -13.52
CA TRP A 206 1.33 -1.86 -12.90
C TRP A 206 2.23 -2.14 -11.71
N TYR A 207 1.60 -2.46 -10.58
CA TYR A 207 2.27 -2.83 -9.35
C TYR A 207 1.82 -4.21 -8.90
N VAL A 208 2.76 -4.99 -8.35
CA VAL A 208 2.49 -6.32 -7.78
C VAL A 208 2.70 -6.23 -6.28
N CYS A 209 1.64 -6.40 -5.51
CA CYS A 209 1.72 -6.44 -4.05
C CYS A 209 2.12 -7.82 -3.53
N GLY A 210 2.27 -7.96 -2.22
CA GLY A 210 2.50 -9.24 -1.58
C GLY A 210 1.33 -10.20 -1.76
N ALA A 211 1.58 -11.50 -1.68
CA ALA A 211 0.53 -12.50 -1.68
C ALA A 211 -0.40 -12.30 -0.47
N SER A 212 -1.71 -12.46 -0.67
CA SER A 212 -2.71 -12.27 0.39
C SER A 212 -2.70 -10.86 1.01
N THR A 213 -2.43 -9.85 0.21
CA THR A 213 -2.53 -8.45 0.62
C THR A 213 -4.00 -8.05 0.77
N PHE A 214 -4.83 -8.39 -0.22
CA PHE A 214 -6.28 -8.17 -0.15
C PHE A 214 -6.94 -9.30 0.63
N VAL A 215 -7.64 -8.96 1.73
CA VAL A 215 -8.10 -9.95 2.68
C VAL A 215 -9.56 -9.77 3.08
N THR A 216 -10.17 -10.89 3.49
CA THR A 216 -11.40 -10.91 4.28
C THR A 216 -11.00 -11.17 5.73
N ALA A 217 -10.65 -10.10 6.45
CA ALA A 217 -10.18 -10.16 7.83
C ALA A 217 -10.26 -8.79 8.50
N THR A 218 -10.22 -8.78 9.83
CA THR A 218 -10.08 -7.53 10.59
C THR A 218 -8.61 -7.16 10.68
N LEU A 219 -8.25 -5.96 10.22
CA LEU A 219 -6.92 -5.37 10.39
C LEU A 219 -7.06 -4.16 11.32
N GLY A 220 -6.40 -4.20 12.47
CA GLY A 220 -6.62 -3.18 13.50
C GLY A 220 -8.07 -3.14 13.98
N THR A 221 -8.74 -2.03 13.76
CA THR A 221 -10.15 -1.83 14.13
C THR A 221 -11.13 -2.03 12.97
N THR A 222 -10.64 -2.13 11.74
CA THR A 222 -11.46 -2.20 10.52
C THR A 222 -11.56 -3.62 9.99
N ALA A 223 -12.79 -4.08 9.70
CA ALA A 223 -13.07 -5.34 9.05
C ALA A 223 -13.15 -5.13 7.54
N TYR A 224 -12.38 -5.92 6.78
CA TYR A 224 -12.34 -5.89 5.32
C TYR A 224 -12.92 -7.16 4.73
N THR A 225 -13.50 -7.06 3.53
CA THR A 225 -14.05 -8.17 2.74
C THR A 225 -13.43 -8.21 1.34
N ASN A 226 -12.14 -7.87 1.22
CA ASN A 226 -11.45 -7.60 -0.04
C ASN A 226 -10.70 -8.81 -0.62
N SER A 227 -10.92 -10.01 -0.10
CA SER A 227 -10.38 -11.22 -0.73
C SER A 227 -10.95 -11.37 -2.15
N GLY A 228 -10.05 -11.51 -3.15
CA GLY A 228 -10.47 -11.51 -4.56
C GLY A 228 -10.69 -10.12 -5.15
N HIS A 229 -10.35 -9.06 -4.43
CA HIS A 229 -10.38 -7.70 -4.95
C HIS A 229 -8.99 -7.24 -5.40
N ARG A 230 -8.96 -6.20 -6.25
CA ARG A 230 -7.76 -5.48 -6.67
C ARG A 230 -8.10 -4.00 -6.73
N VAL A 231 -7.10 -3.14 -6.82
CA VAL A 231 -7.34 -1.70 -6.85
C VAL A 231 -6.69 -1.04 -8.07
N ALA A 232 -7.42 -0.14 -8.68
CA ALA A 232 -6.89 0.77 -9.68
C ALA A 232 -7.29 2.21 -9.35
N GLY A 233 -6.52 3.17 -9.84
CA GLY A 233 -6.86 4.57 -9.62
C GLY A 233 -5.87 5.53 -10.23
N VAL A 234 -6.00 6.78 -9.84
CA VAL A 234 -5.08 7.87 -10.20
C VAL A 234 -4.16 8.15 -9.03
N LYS A 235 -2.86 8.29 -9.30
CA LYS A 235 -1.85 8.55 -8.27
C LYS A 235 -2.06 9.89 -7.56
N GLY A 236 -1.75 9.91 -6.26
CA GLY A 236 -1.76 11.13 -5.44
C GLY A 236 -3.15 11.66 -5.07
N LEU A 237 -4.22 10.90 -5.31
CA LEU A 237 -5.59 11.32 -4.95
C LEU A 237 -6.03 10.89 -3.56
N ALA A 238 -5.42 9.85 -3.01
CA ALA A 238 -5.56 9.47 -1.62
C ALA A 238 -4.35 10.00 -0.83
N THR A 239 -4.53 10.28 0.45
CA THR A 239 -3.46 10.74 1.33
C THR A 239 -3.18 9.67 2.38
N LEU A 240 -1.92 9.27 2.49
CA LEU A 240 -1.41 8.45 3.58
C LEU A 240 -0.63 9.34 4.55
N LEU A 241 -1.12 9.46 5.76
CA LEU A 241 -0.46 10.19 6.83
C LEU A 241 0.23 9.21 7.78
N MET A 242 1.54 9.38 7.94
CA MET A 242 2.34 8.65 8.93
C MET A 242 3.05 9.66 9.84
N PRO A 243 2.43 10.07 10.95
CA PRO A 243 3.04 11.00 11.89
C PRO A 243 4.30 10.40 12.50
N LEU A 244 5.23 11.26 12.94
CA LEU A 244 6.52 10.89 13.53
C LEU A 244 7.52 10.26 12.54
N GLY A 245 7.32 10.42 11.26
CA GLY A 245 8.12 9.77 10.24
C GLY A 245 7.70 8.32 10.02
N GLU A 246 8.63 7.49 9.57
CA GLU A 246 8.27 6.15 9.11
C GLU A 246 8.06 5.18 10.28
N MET A 247 8.95 5.16 11.26
CA MET A 247 8.93 4.20 12.36
C MET A 247 9.74 4.73 13.54
N GLN A 248 9.27 4.47 14.75
CA GLN A 248 10.00 4.77 15.97
C GLN A 248 10.51 3.49 16.61
N TRP A 249 11.78 3.53 16.97
CA TRP A 249 12.45 2.46 17.70
C TRP A 249 12.49 2.78 19.18
N MET A 250 12.09 1.84 20.02
CA MET A 250 12.19 1.92 21.47
C MET A 250 12.90 0.70 22.02
N GLU A 251 13.78 0.92 22.97
CA GLU A 251 14.46 -0.13 23.73
C GLU A 251 14.17 0.08 25.21
N LYS A 252 13.68 -0.93 25.90
CA LYS A 252 13.33 -0.88 27.31
C LYS A 252 13.88 -2.08 28.05
N GLU A 253 14.52 -1.84 29.20
CA GLU A 253 14.83 -2.91 30.14
C GLU A 253 13.56 -3.41 30.82
N VAL A 254 13.40 -4.73 30.87
CA VAL A 254 12.23 -5.35 31.49
C VAL A 254 12.58 -5.76 32.91
N THR A 255 11.88 -5.19 33.89
CA THR A 255 12.08 -5.52 35.32
C THR A 255 11.84 -7.01 35.57
N GLY A 256 12.84 -7.66 36.17
CA GLY A 256 12.76 -9.09 36.53
C GLY A 256 13.08 -10.08 35.40
N LYS A 257 13.53 -9.59 34.22
CA LYS A 257 14.04 -10.42 33.13
C LYS A 257 15.42 -9.96 32.71
N THR A 258 16.29 -10.90 32.33
CA THR A 258 17.59 -10.57 31.75
C THR A 258 17.43 -10.33 30.27
N GLY A 259 17.70 -9.10 29.81
CA GLY A 259 17.57 -8.73 28.41
C GLY A 259 16.86 -7.41 28.22
N VAL A 260 16.56 -7.09 26.98
CA VAL A 260 15.88 -5.88 26.58
C VAL A 260 14.65 -6.20 25.74
N GLU A 261 13.60 -5.45 25.93
CA GLU A 261 12.47 -5.43 25.03
C GLU A 261 12.73 -4.44 23.91
N LEU A 262 12.67 -4.91 22.69
CA LEU A 262 12.76 -4.12 21.48
C LEU A 262 11.35 -3.88 20.97
N ALA A 263 10.97 -2.62 20.82
CA ALA A 263 9.68 -2.27 20.22
C ALA A 263 9.88 -1.33 19.03
N LEU A 264 9.14 -1.58 17.98
CA LEU A 264 9.07 -0.74 16.80
C LEU A 264 7.61 -0.35 16.58
N VAL A 265 7.36 0.95 16.55
CA VAL A 265 5.99 1.50 16.46
C VAL A 265 5.88 2.43 15.27
N THR A 266 4.79 2.32 14.53
CA THR A 266 4.41 3.28 13.49
C THR A 266 2.92 3.54 13.55
N TYR A 267 2.54 4.76 13.19
CA TYR A 267 1.14 5.18 13.10
C TYR A 267 0.82 5.47 11.65
N ALA A 268 -0.35 5.07 11.20
CA ALA A 268 -0.79 5.37 9.85
C ALA A 268 -2.29 5.66 9.78
N ALA A 269 -2.66 6.48 8.84
CA ALA A 269 -4.05 6.63 8.41
C ALA A 269 -4.10 6.93 6.92
N LEU A 270 -5.02 6.30 6.21
CA LEU A 270 -5.27 6.56 4.80
C LEU A 270 -6.64 7.17 4.61
N LYS A 271 -6.73 8.16 3.74
CA LYS A 271 -7.98 8.80 3.34
C LYS A 271 -8.08 8.91 1.83
N VAL A 272 -9.15 8.35 1.29
CA VAL A 272 -9.62 8.66 -0.06
C VAL A 272 -10.57 9.83 0.07
N TRP A 273 -10.21 10.99 -0.51
CA TRP A 273 -11.02 12.21 -0.36
C TRP A 273 -12.34 12.08 -1.11
N ALA A 274 -13.44 12.48 -0.47
CA ALA A 274 -14.80 12.27 -0.97
C ALA A 274 -15.03 12.77 -2.40
N GLN A 275 -14.44 13.91 -2.77
CA GLN A 275 -14.54 14.48 -4.14
C GLN A 275 -13.85 13.62 -5.21
N LYS A 276 -12.89 12.80 -4.83
CA LYS A 276 -12.03 12.03 -5.74
C LYS A 276 -12.19 10.52 -5.56
N ALA A 277 -13.11 10.10 -4.72
CA ALA A 277 -13.33 8.70 -4.38
C ALA A 277 -13.73 7.85 -5.61
N SER A 278 -14.40 8.45 -6.59
CA SER A 278 -14.75 7.78 -7.87
C SER A 278 -13.56 7.51 -8.78
N LEU A 279 -12.41 8.15 -8.53
CA LEU A 279 -11.16 7.95 -9.25
C LEU A 279 -10.27 6.85 -8.61
N THR A 280 -10.76 6.21 -7.56
CA THR A 280 -10.23 4.97 -6.99
C THR A 280 -11.26 3.88 -7.24
N ILE A 281 -10.87 2.85 -7.98
CA ILE A 281 -11.75 1.79 -8.46
C ILE A 281 -11.41 0.50 -7.72
N ASP A 282 -12.41 -0.04 -7.04
CA ASP A 282 -12.36 -1.41 -6.53
C ASP A 282 -12.67 -2.39 -7.68
N ILE A 283 -11.78 -3.34 -7.90
CA ILE A 283 -11.87 -4.36 -8.95
C ILE A 283 -12.19 -5.69 -8.29
N THR A 284 -13.39 -6.21 -8.52
CA THR A 284 -13.79 -7.54 -8.07
C THR A 284 -13.47 -8.58 -9.15
N LEU A 285 -12.76 -9.65 -8.77
CA LEU A 285 -12.47 -10.77 -9.67
C LEU A 285 -13.72 -11.67 -9.81
N ALA A 286 -14.08 -12.01 -11.05
CA ALA A 286 -15.19 -12.90 -11.38
C ALA A 286 -14.72 -14.33 -11.67
#